data_ab84ed7a4b95441094764f90a3361a36
#
_entry.id   ab84ed7a4b95441094764f90a3361a36
#
_cell.length_a   1.000
_cell.length_b   1.000
_cell.length_c   1.000
_cell.angle_alpha   90.00
_cell.angle_beta   90.00
_cell.angle_gamma   90.00
#
_symmetry.space_group_name_H-M   'P 1'
#
loop_
_entity.id
_entity.type
_entity.pdbx_description
1 polymer ?
#
loop_
_entity_poly.entity_id
_entity_poly.type
_entity_poly.pdbx_seq_one_letter_code
_entity_poly.pdbx_strand_id
1 'polypeptide(L)'
;LAVAVSLAITAGPAMANDIDFHGYLRSGLGVSGGGGLEQFQKNKVGRLGNEDDTYGEVELGSEVYKKDDVSFYVDSMVSMVSDGSNDDENTLNDDAQFGLRQLNLQIKGLVPWDKDAVIWGGKRYYQRHDLHIIDTKYWNISGAGAGIENLKMGEGALSLAWIRGDANDVDYRVDGNNDVNINYIDVRYAGIKPWSGAWMEIGADYAMPNLSHDQKEYGGLYDADNGVMLTGEISQDMWGGYNKLVLQYADKGLAQNMISQGGGWYDMWNYTNDATGYRGIITGLIPITSKFSLNHVLTYGHAEN
;
A
#
# COMPACT_ATOMS: atom_id res chain seq x y z
N LEU A 1 23.27 4.88 -12.19
CA LEU A 1 22.86 6.20 -12.71
C LEU A 1 21.78 6.70 -11.77
N ALA A 2 22.13 7.59 -10.82
CA ALA A 2 21.15 8.22 -9.94
C ALA A 2 20.52 9.40 -10.70
N VAL A 3 19.24 9.32 -11.02
CA VAL A 3 18.48 10.46 -11.51
C VAL A 3 17.83 11.12 -10.29
N ALA A 4 18.44 12.17 -9.78
CA ALA A 4 17.83 13.05 -8.79
C ALA A 4 16.97 14.07 -9.54
N VAL A 5 15.66 13.96 -9.46
CA VAL A 5 14.74 15.01 -9.92
C VAL A 5 14.60 16.00 -8.77
N SER A 6 15.36 17.08 -8.80
CA SER A 6 15.19 18.21 -7.91
C SER A 6 14.20 19.19 -8.54
N LEU A 7 12.99 19.26 -8.01
CA LEU A 7 12.00 20.25 -8.43
C LEU A 7 12.14 21.48 -7.54
N ALA A 8 12.72 22.56 -8.07
CA ALA A 8 12.62 23.88 -7.45
C ALA A 8 11.30 24.52 -7.91
N ILE A 9 10.31 24.54 -7.04
CA ILE A 9 9.08 25.30 -7.27
C ILE A 9 9.39 26.75 -6.95
N THR A 10 9.66 27.57 -7.97
CA THR A 10 9.62 29.02 -7.80
C THR A 10 8.16 29.44 -7.77
N ALA A 11 7.71 29.96 -6.64
CA ALA A 11 6.36 30.49 -6.50
C ALA A 11 6.14 31.64 -7.49
N GLY A 12 5.47 31.35 -8.60
CA GLY A 12 4.79 32.35 -9.40
C GLY A 12 3.57 32.91 -8.62
N PRO A 13 2.90 33.96 -9.11
CA PRO A 13 1.71 34.48 -8.44
C PRO A 13 0.73 33.34 -8.23
N ALA A 14 0.45 33.04 -6.96
CA ALA A 14 -0.47 31.97 -6.57
C ALA A 14 -1.86 32.28 -7.11
N MET A 15 -2.24 31.64 -8.20
CA MET A 15 -3.64 31.42 -8.48
C MET A 15 -4.12 30.51 -7.36
N ALA A 16 -5.16 30.88 -6.66
CA ALA A 16 -5.79 30.02 -5.66
C ALA A 16 -6.44 28.84 -6.42
N ASN A 17 -5.67 27.79 -6.63
CA ASN A 17 -6.21 26.53 -7.12
C ASN A 17 -7.00 25.88 -5.97
N ASP A 18 -8.08 25.21 -6.29
CA ASP A 18 -8.84 24.46 -5.31
C ASP A 18 -7.90 23.45 -4.62
N ILE A 19 -8.03 23.37 -3.30
CA ILE A 19 -7.33 22.37 -2.50
C ILE A 19 -8.27 21.21 -2.30
N ASP A 20 -7.90 20.05 -2.81
CA ASP A 20 -8.58 18.80 -2.51
C ASP A 20 -8.20 18.38 -1.10
N PHE A 21 -9.21 18.18 -0.26
CA PHE A 21 -9.03 17.71 1.11
C PHE A 21 -9.61 16.31 1.25
N HIS A 22 -8.79 15.38 1.71
CA HIS A 22 -9.20 14.03 2.09
C HIS A 22 -8.64 13.71 3.47
N GLY A 23 -9.20 12.70 4.11
CA GLY A 23 -8.68 12.28 5.39
C GLY A 23 -9.37 11.05 5.94
N TYR A 24 -8.77 10.52 6.96
CA TYR A 24 -9.29 9.43 7.76
C TYR A 24 -9.08 9.75 9.23
N LEU A 25 -10.08 9.48 10.06
CA LEU A 25 -9.98 9.64 11.50
C LEU A 25 -10.66 8.46 12.19
N ARG A 26 -9.98 7.93 13.18
CA ARG A 26 -10.58 7.05 14.16
C ARG A 26 -10.09 7.42 15.55
N SER A 27 -10.96 7.31 16.51
CA SER A 27 -10.63 7.35 17.93
C SER A 27 -11.64 6.47 18.65
N GLY A 28 -11.21 5.71 19.61
CA GLY A 28 -12.06 4.74 20.28
C GLY A 28 -11.68 4.55 21.73
N LEU A 29 -12.57 3.88 22.43
CA LEU A 29 -12.32 3.37 23.77
C LEU A 29 -12.79 1.92 23.80
N GLY A 30 -12.06 1.09 24.53
CA GLY A 30 -12.37 -0.31 24.70
C GLY A 30 -12.48 -0.68 26.17
N VAL A 31 -13.25 -1.72 26.45
CA VAL A 31 -13.37 -2.32 27.79
C VAL A 31 -13.27 -3.82 27.66
N SER A 32 -12.37 -4.44 28.40
CA SER A 32 -12.29 -5.90 28.48
C SER A 32 -12.68 -6.39 29.88
N GLY A 33 -13.30 -7.56 29.95
CA GLY A 33 -13.65 -8.21 31.21
C GLY A 33 -12.43 -8.70 32.01
N GLY A 34 -11.25 -8.77 31.39
CA GLY A 34 -9.99 -9.19 31.99
C GLY A 34 -9.12 -8.05 32.54
N GLY A 35 -9.56 -6.81 32.43
CA GLY A 35 -8.87 -5.63 32.97
C GLY A 35 -7.76 -5.04 32.12
N GLY A 36 -7.44 -5.60 30.96
CA GLY A 36 -6.52 -5.04 29.95
C GLY A 36 -7.20 -4.91 28.60
N LEU A 37 -6.76 -3.97 27.79
CA LEU A 37 -7.18 -3.90 26.39
C LEU A 37 -6.37 -4.91 25.60
N GLU A 38 -7.04 -5.88 24.99
CA GLU A 38 -6.39 -6.85 24.10
C GLU A 38 -6.63 -6.44 22.65
N GLN A 39 -5.56 -6.11 21.96
CA GLN A 39 -5.62 -5.94 20.52
C GLN A 39 -5.65 -7.30 19.86
N PHE A 40 -6.77 -7.66 19.28
CA PHE A 40 -6.87 -8.84 18.44
C PHE A 40 -6.16 -8.62 17.11
N GLN A 41 -5.77 -9.71 16.47
CA GLN A 41 -5.17 -9.69 15.12
C GLN A 41 -6.19 -9.13 14.10
N LYS A 42 -6.23 -7.82 13.93
CA LYS A 42 -7.17 -7.12 13.03
C LYS A 42 -7.13 -7.66 11.61
N ASN A 43 -5.94 -7.98 11.11
CA ASN A 43 -5.71 -8.51 9.76
C ASN A 43 -6.25 -9.93 9.52
N LYS A 44 -6.77 -10.61 10.55
CA LYS A 44 -7.37 -11.94 10.44
C LYS A 44 -8.86 -11.96 10.74
N VAL A 45 -9.27 -11.20 11.75
CA VAL A 45 -10.66 -11.23 12.24
C VAL A 45 -11.38 -9.89 12.17
N GLY A 46 -10.68 -8.86 11.71
CA GLY A 46 -11.19 -7.50 11.59
C GLY A 46 -11.06 -6.68 12.87
N ARG A 47 -11.50 -5.43 12.76
CA ARG A 47 -11.53 -4.50 13.90
C ARG A 47 -12.72 -4.85 14.78
N LEU A 48 -12.47 -5.35 15.98
CA LEU A 48 -13.51 -5.78 16.91
C LEU A 48 -13.82 -4.74 18.01
N GLY A 49 -13.37 -3.50 17.83
CA GLY A 49 -13.66 -2.41 18.76
C GLY A 49 -12.78 -2.38 20.01
N ASN A 50 -11.70 -3.14 20.05
CA ASN A 50 -10.73 -3.14 21.15
C ASN A 50 -9.53 -2.22 20.88
N GLU A 51 -9.67 -1.28 19.97
CA GLU A 51 -8.62 -0.32 19.66
C GLU A 51 -8.86 0.94 20.50
N ASP A 52 -7.89 1.26 21.31
CA ASP A 52 -7.84 2.44 22.17
C ASP A 52 -6.96 3.56 21.58
N ASP A 53 -6.46 3.35 20.35
CA ASP A 53 -5.67 4.34 19.67
C ASP A 53 -6.51 5.44 19.02
N THR A 54 -5.96 6.64 19.00
CA THR A 54 -6.40 7.72 18.11
C THR A 54 -5.49 7.75 16.89
N TYR A 55 -6.07 7.61 15.71
CA TYR A 55 -5.34 7.64 14.45
C TYR A 55 -6.01 8.62 13.50
N GLY A 56 -5.21 9.46 12.85
CA GLY A 56 -5.66 10.39 11.83
C GLY A 56 -4.75 10.44 10.62
N GLU A 57 -5.32 10.68 9.46
CA GLU A 57 -4.63 11.06 8.22
C GLU A 57 -5.28 12.33 7.66
N VAL A 58 -4.45 13.30 7.30
CA VAL A 58 -4.86 14.51 6.59
C VAL A 58 -4.12 14.55 5.28
N GLU A 59 -4.86 14.54 4.18
CA GLU A 59 -4.34 14.60 2.82
C GLU A 59 -4.78 15.90 2.15
N LEU A 60 -3.82 16.56 1.55
CA LEU A 60 -3.99 17.82 0.81
C LEU A 60 -3.41 17.67 -0.58
N GLY A 61 -4.23 17.87 -1.59
CA GLY A 61 -3.83 17.84 -2.99
C GLY A 61 -4.19 19.12 -3.71
N SER A 62 -3.45 19.46 -4.75
CA SER A 62 -3.78 20.59 -5.61
C SER A 62 -3.13 20.49 -6.99
N GLU A 63 -3.87 20.93 -8.02
CA GLU A 63 -3.31 21.16 -9.36
C GLU A 63 -2.50 22.46 -9.32
N VAL A 64 -1.19 22.32 -9.27
CA VAL A 64 -0.26 23.47 -9.13
C VAL A 64 0.15 24.08 -10.46
N TYR A 65 -0.14 23.41 -11.57
CA TYR A 65 0.13 23.88 -12.92
C TYR A 65 -0.81 23.24 -13.91
N LYS A 66 -1.33 24.03 -14.85
CA LYS A 66 -2.08 23.57 -16.00
C LYS A 66 -1.81 24.44 -17.22
N LYS A 67 -1.44 23.81 -18.31
CA LYS A 67 -1.32 24.45 -19.60
C LYS A 67 -1.64 23.45 -20.70
N ASP A 68 -2.59 23.79 -21.54
CA ASP A 68 -3.11 22.93 -22.59
C ASP A 68 -3.55 21.57 -21.99
N ASP A 69 -3.05 20.45 -22.47
CA ASP A 69 -3.33 19.12 -21.95
C ASP A 69 -2.46 18.72 -20.75
N VAL A 70 -1.45 19.51 -20.41
CA VAL A 70 -0.48 19.16 -19.36
C VAL A 70 -0.90 19.74 -18.04
N SER A 71 -1.00 18.89 -17.01
CA SER A 71 -1.26 19.31 -15.64
C SER A 71 -0.31 18.65 -14.66
N PHE A 72 0.05 19.40 -13.61
CA PHE A 72 0.86 18.94 -12.50
C PHE A 72 0.03 19.01 -11.23
N TYR A 73 -0.08 17.88 -10.55
CA TYR A 73 -0.80 17.74 -9.29
C TYR A 73 0.18 17.33 -8.20
N VAL A 74 0.19 18.07 -7.11
CA VAL A 74 0.98 17.76 -5.91
C VAL A 74 0.03 17.21 -4.86
N ASP A 75 0.46 16.14 -4.22
CA ASP A 75 -0.29 15.48 -3.18
C ASP A 75 0.58 15.22 -1.95
N SER A 76 0.05 15.47 -0.76
CA SER A 76 0.74 15.27 0.52
C SER A 76 -0.21 14.73 1.58
N MET A 77 0.25 13.76 2.35
CA MET A 77 -0.51 13.19 3.47
C MET A 77 0.37 13.07 4.71
N VAL A 78 -0.15 13.55 5.82
CA VAL A 78 0.44 13.39 7.16
C VAL A 78 -0.47 12.51 7.99
N SER A 79 0.10 11.58 8.74
CA SER A 79 -0.63 10.81 9.74
C SER A 79 -0.21 11.17 11.14
N MET A 80 -1.12 11.00 12.08
CA MET A 80 -0.88 11.05 13.51
C MET A 80 -1.44 9.77 14.13
N VAL A 81 -0.69 9.20 15.06
CA VAL A 81 -1.15 8.11 15.92
C VAL A 81 -0.81 8.44 17.35
N SER A 82 -1.76 8.20 18.26
CA SER A 82 -1.57 8.23 19.70
C SER A 82 -2.19 6.96 20.27
N ASP A 83 -1.47 6.26 21.13
CA ASP A 83 -1.92 5.06 21.82
C ASP A 83 -2.45 5.36 23.24
N GLY A 84 -2.38 6.62 23.65
CA GLY A 84 -2.91 7.10 24.90
C GLY A 84 -4.36 7.61 24.80
N SER A 85 -4.89 8.01 25.93
CA SER A 85 -6.26 8.51 26.07
C SER A 85 -6.33 9.79 26.91
N ASN A 86 -5.19 10.40 27.20
CA ASN A 86 -5.11 11.65 27.92
C ASN A 86 -5.30 12.83 26.96
N ASP A 87 -5.48 14.02 27.49
CA ASP A 87 -5.62 15.27 26.72
C ASP A 87 -4.29 15.99 26.47
N ASP A 88 -3.20 15.48 27.02
CA ASP A 88 -1.86 16.09 27.00
C ASP A 88 -0.77 15.24 26.30
N GLU A 89 -1.16 14.28 25.48
CA GLU A 89 -0.25 13.42 24.75
C GLU A 89 0.60 14.21 23.76
N ASN A 90 1.89 13.93 23.74
CA ASN A 90 2.81 14.64 22.87
C ASN A 90 3.96 13.76 22.37
N THR A 91 4.68 14.21 21.35
CA THR A 91 5.77 13.48 20.72
C THR A 91 7.03 13.38 21.57
N LEU A 92 7.17 14.19 22.62
CA LEU A 92 8.35 14.19 23.50
C LEU A 92 8.35 12.98 24.44
N ASN A 93 7.17 12.45 24.75
CA ASN A 93 6.99 11.30 25.62
C ASN A 93 6.68 10.01 24.84
N ASP A 94 6.82 10.03 23.51
CA ASP A 94 6.46 8.93 22.60
C ASP A 94 4.95 8.55 22.61
N ASP A 95 4.10 9.36 23.26
CA ASP A 95 2.66 9.12 23.33
C ASP A 95 1.97 9.36 21.97
N ALA A 96 2.52 10.28 21.17
CA ALA A 96 2.00 10.59 19.85
C ALA A 96 3.12 10.60 18.80
N GLN A 97 2.82 10.03 17.64
CA GLN A 97 3.76 9.96 16.52
C GLN A 97 3.15 10.57 15.26
N PHE A 98 3.99 11.30 14.51
CA PHE A 98 3.63 11.85 13.22
C PHE A 98 4.41 11.16 12.11
N GLY A 99 3.76 10.94 10.98
CA GLY A 99 4.37 10.29 9.82
C GLY A 99 4.02 10.99 8.51
N LEU A 100 5.02 11.24 7.66
CA LEU A 100 4.78 11.64 6.28
C LEU A 100 4.39 10.39 5.49
N ARG A 101 3.12 10.25 5.14
CA ARG A 101 2.60 9.11 4.39
C ARG A 101 2.75 9.28 2.90
N GLN A 102 2.44 10.47 2.39
CA GLN A 102 2.54 10.79 0.97
C GLN A 102 3.19 12.16 0.78
N LEU A 103 4.00 12.27 -0.24
CA LEU A 103 4.50 13.52 -0.82
C LEU A 103 4.95 13.21 -2.24
N ASN A 104 4.11 13.52 -3.22
CA ASN A 104 4.36 13.13 -4.61
C ASN A 104 3.86 14.19 -5.59
N LEU A 105 4.40 14.10 -6.79
CA LEU A 105 3.99 14.85 -7.96
C LEU A 105 3.42 13.89 -8.98
N GLN A 106 2.30 14.24 -9.56
CA GLN A 106 1.62 13.52 -10.62
C GLN A 106 1.46 14.43 -11.83
N ILE A 107 1.79 13.93 -13.02
CA ILE A 107 1.78 14.70 -14.26
C ILE A 107 0.93 13.96 -15.28
N LYS A 108 -0.07 14.65 -15.83
CA LYS A 108 -0.88 14.19 -16.97
C LYS A 108 -0.51 14.96 -18.24
N GLY A 109 -0.91 14.43 -19.38
CA GLY A 109 -0.77 15.10 -20.68
C GLY A 109 0.60 14.97 -21.35
N LEU A 110 1.60 14.36 -20.69
CA LEU A 110 2.93 14.20 -21.26
C LEU A 110 3.03 13.07 -22.29
N VAL A 111 2.20 12.04 -22.19
CA VAL A 111 2.19 10.94 -23.14
C VAL A 111 1.43 11.36 -24.40
N PRO A 112 2.06 11.41 -25.58
CA PRO A 112 1.41 12.00 -26.77
C PRO A 112 0.13 11.30 -27.23
N TRP A 113 0.08 9.98 -27.10
CA TRP A 113 -1.04 9.14 -27.52
C TRP A 113 -2.04 8.82 -26.41
N ASP A 114 -1.72 9.17 -25.15
CA ASP A 114 -2.59 8.95 -23.99
C ASP A 114 -2.44 10.08 -22.98
N LYS A 115 -3.31 11.07 -23.07
CA LYS A 115 -3.27 12.25 -22.21
C LYS A 115 -3.74 11.98 -20.77
N ASP A 116 -4.42 10.85 -20.54
CA ASP A 116 -4.93 10.45 -19.24
C ASP A 116 -3.90 9.65 -18.44
N ALA A 117 -2.87 9.10 -19.09
CA ALA A 117 -1.78 8.42 -18.41
C ALA A 117 -1.07 9.36 -17.43
N VAL A 118 -0.76 8.85 -16.22
CA VAL A 118 -0.18 9.61 -15.14
C VAL A 118 1.28 9.20 -14.94
N ILE A 119 2.22 10.11 -15.15
CA ILE A 119 3.60 9.94 -14.74
C ILE A 119 3.71 10.52 -13.33
N TRP A 120 4.28 9.78 -12.39
CA TRP A 120 4.40 10.23 -11.02
C TRP A 120 5.80 9.99 -10.45
N GLY A 121 6.13 10.76 -9.40
CA GLY A 121 7.35 10.59 -8.62
C GLY A 121 7.18 11.13 -7.21
N GLY A 122 7.79 10.45 -6.23
CA GLY A 122 7.71 10.80 -4.82
C GLY A 122 7.27 9.62 -3.95
N LYS A 123 6.85 9.91 -2.72
CA LYS A 123 6.33 8.92 -1.77
C LYS A 123 4.81 8.89 -1.84
N ARG A 124 4.24 7.70 -2.05
CA ARG A 124 2.78 7.59 -2.14
C ARG A 124 2.25 6.20 -1.77
N TYR A 125 0.95 6.17 -1.48
CA TYR A 125 0.16 4.96 -1.42
C TYR A 125 -0.14 4.49 -2.84
N TYR A 126 0.77 3.70 -3.42
CA TYR A 126 0.68 3.28 -4.81
C TYR A 126 -0.31 2.14 -4.99
N GLN A 127 -1.43 2.42 -5.68
CA GLN A 127 -2.46 1.46 -6.11
C GLN A 127 -2.72 0.34 -5.09
N ARG A 128 -2.92 0.72 -3.81
CA ARG A 128 -3.18 -0.26 -2.74
C ARG A 128 -4.55 -0.91 -2.91
N HIS A 129 -4.57 -2.23 -2.83
CA HIS A 129 -5.80 -2.99 -2.73
C HIS A 129 -5.97 -3.51 -1.32
N ASP A 130 -7.12 -3.29 -0.71
CA ASP A 130 -7.37 -3.66 0.67
C ASP A 130 -8.67 -4.45 0.88
N LEU A 131 -8.74 -5.06 2.05
CA LEU A 131 -9.91 -5.69 2.64
C LEU A 131 -10.29 -4.88 3.86
N HIS A 132 -11.00 -3.78 3.65
CA HIS A 132 -11.26 -2.78 4.67
C HIS A 132 -11.87 -3.36 5.96
N ILE A 133 -12.78 -4.31 5.84
CA ILE A 133 -13.46 -4.97 6.97
C ILE A 133 -12.48 -5.71 7.91
N ILE A 134 -11.33 -6.17 7.44
CA ILE A 134 -10.28 -6.81 8.25
C ILE A 134 -8.97 -6.04 8.26
N ASP A 135 -8.97 -4.79 7.78
CA ASP A 135 -7.81 -3.89 7.75
C ASP A 135 -6.53 -4.51 7.13
N THR A 136 -6.72 -5.32 6.11
CA THR A 136 -5.63 -6.03 5.43
C THR A 136 -5.46 -5.49 4.02
N LYS A 137 -4.24 -5.07 3.70
CA LYS A 137 -3.87 -4.66 2.36
C LYS A 137 -3.26 -5.83 1.63
N TYR A 138 -4.05 -6.49 0.78
CA TYR A 138 -3.59 -7.72 0.10
C TYR A 138 -2.65 -7.46 -1.07
N TRP A 139 -2.59 -6.23 -1.59
CA TRP A 139 -1.64 -5.80 -2.62
C TRP A 139 -1.16 -4.39 -2.33
N ASN A 140 0.06 -4.27 -1.82
CA ASN A 140 0.59 -2.99 -1.36
C ASN A 140 2.12 -2.96 -1.42
N ILE A 141 2.65 -2.14 -2.32
CA ILE A 141 4.08 -1.83 -2.42
C ILE A 141 4.31 -0.32 -2.24
N SER A 142 3.46 0.35 -1.48
CA SER A 142 3.57 1.80 -1.23
C SER A 142 4.94 2.21 -0.70
N GLY A 143 5.45 3.33 -1.17
CA GLY A 143 6.77 3.81 -0.80
C GLY A 143 7.21 5.01 -1.62
N ALA A 144 8.48 5.33 -1.57
CA ALA A 144 9.10 6.34 -2.41
C ALA A 144 9.53 5.73 -3.75
N GLY A 145 9.15 6.38 -4.85
CA GLY A 145 9.44 5.83 -6.17
C GLY A 145 9.00 6.73 -7.31
N ALA A 146 8.86 6.11 -8.47
CA ALA A 146 8.35 6.75 -9.67
C ALA A 146 7.69 5.70 -10.58
N GLY A 147 6.79 6.15 -11.43
CA GLY A 147 6.11 5.24 -12.34
C GLY A 147 5.24 5.94 -13.36
N ILE A 148 4.58 5.12 -14.15
CA ILE A 148 3.50 5.52 -15.04
C ILE A 148 2.27 4.67 -14.75
N GLU A 149 1.12 5.29 -14.66
CA GLU A 149 -0.16 4.64 -14.37
C GLU A 149 -1.17 4.88 -15.48
N ASN A 150 -2.06 3.91 -15.63
CA ASN A 150 -3.21 3.99 -16.50
C ASN A 150 -2.88 4.26 -17.97
N LEU A 151 -1.71 3.83 -18.44
CA LEU A 151 -1.34 3.91 -19.85
C LEU A 151 -2.25 2.99 -20.67
N LYS A 152 -3.08 3.55 -21.53
CA LYS A 152 -4.00 2.77 -22.37
C LYS A 152 -3.25 1.82 -23.27
N MET A 153 -3.59 0.54 -23.16
CA MET A 153 -2.96 -0.53 -23.92
C MET A 153 -3.99 -1.60 -24.25
N GLY A 154 -4.41 -1.65 -25.52
CA GLY A 154 -5.52 -2.51 -25.92
C GLY A 154 -6.85 -2.09 -25.27
N GLU A 155 -7.56 -3.03 -24.65
CA GLU A 155 -8.82 -2.78 -23.95
C GLU A 155 -8.63 -2.32 -22.50
N GLY A 156 -7.44 -2.51 -21.93
CA GLY A 156 -7.12 -2.19 -20.55
C GLY A 156 -6.08 -1.07 -20.46
N ALA A 157 -5.49 -0.97 -19.28
CA ALA A 157 -4.47 0.01 -18.94
C ALA A 157 -3.29 -0.65 -18.23
N LEU A 158 -2.09 -0.32 -18.65
CA LEU A 158 -0.83 -0.74 -18.06
C LEU A 158 -0.37 0.28 -17.03
N SER A 159 0.09 -0.21 -15.88
CA SER A 159 0.82 0.58 -14.89
C SER A 159 2.17 -0.08 -14.60
N LEU A 160 3.21 0.74 -14.48
CA LEU A 160 4.58 0.33 -14.17
C LEU A 160 5.11 1.24 -13.08
N ALA A 161 5.76 0.67 -12.08
CA ALA A 161 6.40 1.44 -11.03
C ALA A 161 7.72 0.83 -10.57
N TRP A 162 8.63 1.70 -10.13
CA TRP A 162 9.80 1.34 -9.36
C TRP A 162 9.70 2.04 -8.02
N ILE A 163 9.58 1.25 -6.96
CA ILE A 163 9.34 1.74 -5.61
C ILE A 163 10.39 1.17 -4.67
N ARG A 164 10.87 2.01 -3.78
CA ARG A 164 11.72 1.60 -2.67
C ARG A 164 10.86 1.39 -1.42
N GLY A 165 11.03 0.24 -0.80
CA GLY A 165 10.62 -0.02 0.56
C GLY A 165 11.83 -0.41 1.41
N ASP A 166 11.61 -0.48 2.71
CA ASP A 166 12.63 -0.93 3.65
C ASP A 166 12.04 -2.11 4.43
N ALA A 167 12.79 -3.22 4.51
CA ALA A 167 12.47 -4.30 5.43
C ALA A 167 13.04 -3.93 6.79
N ASN A 168 12.16 -3.90 7.79
CA ASN A 168 12.50 -3.43 9.13
C ASN A 168 13.43 -4.39 9.85
N ASP A 169 14.30 -3.82 10.68
CA ASP A 169 15.18 -4.39 11.71
C ASP A 169 15.42 -5.90 11.64
N VAL A 170 16.42 -6.28 10.90
CA VAL A 170 16.75 -7.70 10.73
C VAL A 170 17.61 -8.21 11.88
N ASP A 171 18.45 -7.37 12.48
CA ASP A 171 19.31 -7.78 13.59
C ASP A 171 19.64 -6.62 14.55
N TYR A 172 19.15 -6.71 15.78
CA TYR A 172 19.47 -5.80 16.88
C TYR A 172 20.94 -5.83 17.33
N ARG A 173 21.74 -6.78 16.84
CA ARG A 173 23.17 -6.91 17.17
C ARG A 173 24.07 -6.07 16.29
N VAL A 174 23.54 -5.46 15.25
CA VAL A 174 24.29 -4.58 14.35
C VAL A 174 24.06 -3.14 14.79
N ASP A 175 25.09 -2.46 15.26
CA ASP A 175 25.01 -1.03 15.59
C ASP A 175 24.76 -0.21 14.32
N GLY A 176 23.63 0.50 14.27
CA GLY A 176 23.28 1.40 13.18
C GLY A 176 21.92 1.11 12.54
N ASN A 177 21.73 1.62 11.35
CA ASN A 177 20.51 1.39 10.57
C ASN A 177 20.52 -0.03 9.99
N ASN A 178 19.70 -0.90 10.56
CA ASN A 178 19.60 -2.32 10.22
C ASN A 178 18.57 -2.59 9.11
N ASP A 179 17.92 -1.56 8.60
CA ASP A 179 16.93 -1.69 7.53
C ASP A 179 17.59 -2.19 6.25
N VAL A 180 17.02 -3.21 5.66
CA VAL A 180 17.39 -3.64 4.31
C VAL A 180 16.55 -2.86 3.30
N ASN A 181 17.23 -2.17 2.40
CA ASN A 181 16.60 -1.49 1.28
C ASN A 181 16.08 -2.53 0.27
N ILE A 182 14.79 -2.52 0.02
CA ILE A 182 14.14 -3.37 -0.98
C ILE A 182 13.70 -2.51 -2.15
N ASN A 183 14.13 -2.86 -3.36
CA ASN A 183 13.60 -2.25 -4.57
C ASN A 183 12.52 -3.14 -5.17
N TYR A 184 11.36 -2.56 -5.49
CA TYR A 184 10.25 -3.25 -6.13
C TYR A 184 10.08 -2.74 -7.56
N ILE A 185 9.92 -3.66 -8.49
CA ILE A 185 9.37 -3.38 -9.81
C ILE A 185 7.95 -3.95 -9.83
N ASP A 186 6.98 -3.09 -10.06
CA ASP A 186 5.58 -3.46 -10.19
C ASP A 186 5.11 -3.31 -11.63
N VAL A 187 4.35 -4.28 -12.08
CA VAL A 187 3.69 -4.28 -13.39
C VAL A 187 2.26 -4.71 -13.20
N ARG A 188 1.30 -3.87 -13.58
CA ARG A 188 -0.14 -4.17 -13.52
C ARG A 188 -0.82 -3.91 -14.85
N TYR A 189 -1.77 -4.75 -15.17
CA TYR A 189 -2.67 -4.55 -16.29
C TYR A 189 -4.11 -4.72 -15.83
N ALA A 190 -4.85 -3.62 -15.83
CA ALA A 190 -6.18 -3.50 -15.28
C ALA A 190 -7.22 -3.16 -16.35
N GLY A 191 -8.51 -3.28 -16.00
CA GLY A 191 -9.61 -2.88 -16.87
C GLY A 191 -9.96 -3.91 -17.93
N ILE A 192 -9.45 -5.14 -17.84
CA ILE A 192 -9.85 -6.26 -18.69
C ILE A 192 -11.33 -6.58 -18.41
N LYS A 193 -12.14 -6.69 -19.46
CA LYS A 193 -13.58 -7.01 -19.37
C LYS A 193 -13.85 -8.39 -19.99
N PRO A 194 -13.64 -9.49 -19.26
CA PRO A 194 -13.78 -10.85 -19.83
C PRO A 194 -15.24 -11.14 -20.26
N TRP A 195 -16.22 -10.55 -19.57
CA TRP A 195 -17.64 -10.59 -19.92
C TRP A 195 -18.41 -9.43 -19.27
N SER A 196 -19.68 -9.30 -19.52
CA SER A 196 -20.52 -8.21 -19.01
C SER A 196 -20.57 -8.21 -17.47
N GLY A 197 -20.33 -7.04 -16.88
CA GLY A 197 -20.32 -6.83 -15.43
C GLY A 197 -19.10 -7.40 -14.72
N ALA A 198 -18.08 -7.84 -15.46
CA ALA A 198 -16.82 -8.30 -14.88
C ALA A 198 -15.67 -7.35 -15.20
N TRP A 199 -14.78 -7.17 -14.24
CA TRP A 199 -13.51 -6.44 -14.37
C TRP A 199 -12.39 -7.26 -13.79
N MET A 200 -11.29 -7.37 -14.53
CA MET A 200 -10.14 -8.16 -14.13
C MET A 200 -8.88 -7.28 -14.13
N GLU A 201 -8.02 -7.53 -13.15
CA GLU A 201 -6.68 -6.98 -13.04
C GLU A 201 -5.69 -8.12 -12.77
N ILE A 202 -4.53 -8.04 -13.40
CA ILE A 202 -3.40 -8.95 -13.16
C ILE A 202 -2.14 -8.15 -12.97
N GLY A 203 -1.20 -8.65 -12.19
CA GLY A 203 0.10 -8.02 -12.07
C GLY A 203 1.12 -8.85 -11.32
N ALA A 204 2.32 -8.30 -11.29
CA ALA A 204 3.48 -8.90 -10.66
C ALA A 204 4.31 -7.83 -9.96
N ASP A 205 4.72 -8.14 -8.73
CA ASP A 205 5.73 -7.41 -7.97
C ASP A 205 7.01 -8.21 -7.95
N TYR A 206 8.13 -7.59 -8.31
CA TYR A 206 9.45 -8.18 -8.22
C TYR A 206 10.27 -7.42 -7.18
N ALA A 207 10.58 -8.07 -6.07
CA ALA A 207 11.33 -7.53 -4.96
C ALA A 207 12.82 -7.88 -5.09
N MET A 208 13.67 -6.86 -4.95
CA MET A 208 15.12 -6.98 -5.03
C MET A 208 15.75 -6.41 -3.76
N PRO A 209 16.12 -7.26 -2.79
CA PRO A 209 16.90 -6.83 -1.64
C PRO A 209 18.24 -6.23 -2.09
N ASN A 210 18.55 -5.03 -1.58
CA ASN A 210 19.77 -4.31 -1.92
C ASN A 210 20.62 -4.14 -0.65
N LEU A 211 21.27 -5.22 -0.25
CA LEU A 211 22.12 -5.26 0.93
C LEU A 211 23.32 -4.33 0.78
N SER A 212 23.65 -3.61 1.85
CA SER A 212 24.92 -2.87 1.96
C SER A 212 26.11 -3.81 2.00
N HIS A 213 27.31 -3.24 1.85
CA HIS A 213 28.55 -4.03 1.96
C HIS A 213 28.68 -4.69 3.34
N ASP A 214 28.43 -3.94 4.40
CA ASP A 214 28.51 -4.42 5.76
C ASP A 214 27.48 -5.51 6.06
N GLN A 215 26.24 -5.37 5.56
CA GLN A 215 25.21 -6.39 5.68
C GLN A 215 25.62 -7.70 4.99
N LYS A 216 26.27 -7.64 3.84
CA LYS A 216 26.80 -8.81 3.13
C LYS A 216 27.94 -9.49 3.86
N GLU A 217 28.82 -8.73 4.54
CA GLU A 217 29.92 -9.28 5.34
C GLU A 217 29.42 -9.99 6.60
N TYR A 218 28.30 -9.55 7.18
CA TYR A 218 27.71 -10.18 8.34
C TYR A 218 27.15 -11.59 8.09
N GLY A 219 26.94 -11.95 6.82
CA GLY A 219 26.50 -13.30 6.39
C GLY A 219 25.15 -13.73 6.97
N GLY A 220 24.66 -14.87 6.53
CA GLY A 220 23.54 -15.65 7.05
C GLY A 220 22.22 -14.99 7.50
N LEU A 221 22.25 -13.84 8.16
CA LEU A 221 21.06 -13.09 8.61
C LEU A 221 20.52 -12.13 7.53
N TYR A 222 21.36 -11.76 6.59
CA TYR A 222 21.05 -10.85 5.49
C TYR A 222 21.11 -11.53 4.13
N ASP A 223 21.19 -12.85 4.07
CA ASP A 223 21.16 -13.57 2.81
C ASP A 223 19.73 -13.60 2.27
N ALA A 224 19.42 -12.68 1.38
CA ALA A 224 18.09 -12.47 0.86
C ALA A 224 18.08 -12.53 -0.67
N ASP A 225 17.31 -13.45 -1.22
CA ASP A 225 17.09 -13.60 -2.65
C ASP A 225 15.99 -12.67 -3.18
N ASN A 226 16.04 -12.38 -4.46
CA ASN A 226 14.95 -11.69 -5.12
C ASN A 226 13.67 -12.52 -5.07
N GLY A 227 12.55 -11.87 -4.77
CA GLY A 227 11.25 -12.53 -4.67
C GLY A 227 10.25 -12.03 -5.70
N VAL A 228 9.23 -12.82 -5.97
CA VAL A 228 8.12 -12.49 -6.86
C VAL A 228 6.80 -12.65 -6.12
N MET A 229 5.87 -11.72 -6.32
CA MET A 229 4.46 -11.91 -6.01
C MET A 229 3.63 -11.71 -7.28
N LEU A 230 2.76 -12.67 -7.56
CA LEU A 230 1.79 -12.62 -8.65
C LEU A 230 0.41 -12.41 -8.06
N THR A 231 -0.35 -11.49 -8.62
CA THR A 231 -1.73 -11.22 -8.24
C THR A 231 -2.63 -11.24 -9.45
N GLY A 232 -3.75 -11.94 -9.33
CA GLY A 232 -4.85 -11.87 -10.28
C GLY A 232 -6.16 -11.67 -9.53
N GLU A 233 -6.96 -10.70 -9.96
CA GLU A 233 -8.27 -10.48 -9.38
C GLU A 233 -9.34 -10.29 -10.44
N ILE A 234 -10.54 -10.73 -10.12
CA ILE A 234 -11.73 -10.52 -10.92
C ILE A 234 -12.88 -10.08 -10.03
N SER A 235 -13.49 -8.96 -10.38
CA SER A 235 -14.69 -8.44 -9.74
C SER A 235 -15.87 -8.65 -10.66
N GLN A 236 -17.01 -9.07 -10.12
CA GLN A 236 -18.26 -9.28 -10.85
C GLN A 236 -19.41 -8.55 -10.17
N ASP A 237 -20.16 -7.78 -10.92
CA ASP A 237 -21.45 -7.26 -10.47
C ASP A 237 -22.42 -8.41 -10.25
N MET A 238 -22.96 -8.52 -9.04
CA MET A 238 -23.81 -9.64 -8.66
C MET A 238 -24.77 -9.22 -7.54
N TRP A 239 -26.05 -9.59 -7.67
CA TRP A 239 -27.11 -9.35 -6.68
C TRP A 239 -27.28 -7.90 -6.24
N GLY A 240 -27.06 -6.96 -7.18
CA GLY A 240 -27.16 -5.52 -6.89
C GLY A 240 -25.95 -4.91 -6.18
N GLY A 241 -24.92 -5.71 -5.91
CA GLY A 241 -23.63 -5.31 -5.39
C GLY A 241 -22.50 -5.90 -6.23
N TYR A 242 -21.40 -6.30 -5.60
CA TYR A 242 -20.29 -6.94 -6.28
C TYR A 242 -19.69 -8.08 -5.46
N ASN A 243 -19.03 -9.00 -6.15
CA ASN A 243 -18.16 -10.01 -5.55
C ASN A 243 -16.82 -10.01 -6.28
N LYS A 244 -15.74 -10.17 -5.53
CA LYS A 244 -14.37 -10.21 -6.04
C LYS A 244 -13.69 -11.49 -5.59
N LEU A 245 -13.02 -12.15 -6.52
CA LEU A 245 -12.09 -13.23 -6.26
C LEU A 245 -10.68 -12.70 -6.51
N VAL A 246 -9.77 -12.94 -5.56
CA VAL A 246 -8.34 -12.65 -5.69
C VAL A 246 -7.56 -13.94 -5.52
N LEU A 247 -6.59 -14.18 -6.39
CA LEU A 247 -5.63 -15.27 -6.28
C LEU A 247 -4.23 -14.68 -6.28
N GLN A 248 -3.40 -15.12 -5.33
CA GLN A 248 -2.04 -14.67 -5.19
C GLN A 248 -1.08 -15.84 -4.99
N TYR A 249 0.10 -15.69 -5.56
CA TYR A 249 1.27 -16.52 -5.32
C TYR A 249 2.44 -15.61 -4.98
N ALA A 250 3.28 -16.02 -4.04
CA ALA A 250 4.52 -15.33 -3.74
C ALA A 250 5.62 -16.32 -3.36
N ASP A 251 6.86 -15.89 -3.52
CA ASP A 251 8.02 -16.64 -3.08
C ASP A 251 8.97 -15.77 -2.25
N LYS A 252 9.96 -16.41 -1.65
CA LYS A 252 11.01 -15.79 -0.85
C LYS A 252 10.43 -14.93 0.28
N GLY A 253 11.00 -13.77 0.55
CA GLY A 253 10.53 -12.85 1.59
C GLY A 253 9.14 -12.25 1.36
N LEU A 254 8.56 -12.42 0.18
CA LEU A 254 7.17 -12.02 -0.09
C LEU A 254 6.14 -13.06 0.38
N ALA A 255 6.53 -14.33 0.49
CA ALA A 255 5.60 -15.44 0.78
C ALA A 255 4.99 -15.35 2.18
N GLN A 256 5.81 -15.27 3.21
CA GLN A 256 5.37 -15.27 4.61
C GLN A 256 4.56 -14.03 4.94
N ASN A 257 5.04 -12.87 4.49
CA ASN A 257 4.35 -11.61 4.75
C ASN A 257 2.99 -11.54 4.06
N MET A 258 2.86 -12.08 2.85
CA MET A 258 1.58 -12.18 2.15
C MET A 258 0.51 -12.87 3.01
N ILE A 259 0.88 -13.91 3.77
CA ILE A 259 -0.05 -14.67 4.61
C ILE A 259 -0.28 -14.01 5.98
N SER A 260 0.76 -13.48 6.61
CA SER A 260 0.73 -12.99 7.99
C SER A 260 0.20 -11.57 8.13
N GLN A 261 0.58 -10.68 7.22
CA GLN A 261 0.36 -9.23 7.34
C GLN A 261 -0.45 -8.66 6.17
N GLY A 262 0.00 -8.94 4.94
CA GLY A 262 -0.57 -8.40 3.72
C GLY A 262 0.36 -8.64 2.53
N GLY A 263 -0.10 -8.41 1.31
CA GLY A 263 0.69 -8.67 0.11
C GLY A 263 1.60 -7.51 -0.29
N GLY A 264 2.80 -7.84 -0.75
CA GLY A 264 3.70 -6.91 -1.40
C GLY A 264 4.94 -6.50 -0.60
N TRP A 265 4.97 -6.74 0.71
CA TRP A 265 6.13 -6.41 1.53
C TRP A 265 7.07 -7.59 1.67
N TYR A 266 8.36 -7.33 1.56
CA TYR A 266 9.41 -8.31 1.74
C TYR A 266 9.72 -8.45 3.23
N ASP A 267 9.57 -9.67 3.76
CA ASP A 267 9.85 -10.01 5.16
C ASP A 267 11.24 -10.64 5.27
N MET A 268 12.05 -10.11 6.18
CA MET A 268 13.38 -10.63 6.49
C MET A 268 13.42 -11.49 7.76
N TRP A 269 12.37 -11.43 8.61
CA TRP A 269 12.34 -12.14 9.90
C TRP A 269 12.11 -13.64 9.77
N ASN A 270 11.13 -13.99 8.92
CA ASN A 270 10.70 -15.37 8.71
C ASN A 270 11.15 -15.86 7.33
N TYR A 271 12.22 -15.26 6.84
CA TYR A 271 12.67 -15.49 5.50
C TYR A 271 13.49 -16.79 5.41
N THR A 272 13.16 -17.59 4.43
CA THR A 272 14.03 -18.61 3.88
C THR A 272 14.06 -18.52 2.37
N ASN A 273 15.19 -18.88 1.76
CA ASN A 273 15.34 -18.87 0.30
C ASN A 273 14.38 -19.81 -0.43
N ASP A 274 13.79 -20.77 0.29
CA ASP A 274 12.87 -21.77 -0.26
C ASP A 274 11.39 -21.43 0.00
N ALA A 275 11.12 -20.30 0.69
CA ALA A 275 9.76 -19.94 1.05
C ALA A 275 8.87 -19.73 -0.17
N THR A 276 7.69 -20.36 -0.14
CA THR A 276 6.63 -20.17 -1.13
C THR A 276 5.29 -20.01 -0.43
N GLY A 277 4.35 -19.30 -1.06
CA GLY A 277 3.03 -19.12 -0.51
C GLY A 277 1.97 -18.85 -1.57
N TYR A 278 0.74 -19.19 -1.24
CA TYR A 278 -0.43 -18.85 -2.04
C TYR A 278 -1.58 -18.39 -1.17
N ARG A 279 -2.42 -17.55 -1.72
CA ARG A 279 -3.61 -17.03 -1.04
C ARG A 279 -4.77 -16.88 -2.01
N GLY A 280 -5.96 -17.29 -1.55
CA GLY A 280 -7.23 -17.01 -2.19
C GLY A 280 -8.10 -16.14 -1.31
N ILE A 281 -8.76 -15.13 -1.88
CA ILE A 281 -9.64 -14.20 -1.19
C ILE A 281 -10.96 -14.12 -1.95
N ILE A 282 -12.07 -14.23 -1.24
CA ILE A 282 -13.40 -13.87 -1.75
C ILE A 282 -13.92 -12.75 -0.89
N THR A 283 -14.30 -11.64 -1.51
CA THR A 283 -14.85 -10.48 -0.82
C THR A 283 -15.94 -9.83 -1.65
N GLY A 284 -16.84 -9.12 -1.00
CA GLY A 284 -17.90 -8.42 -1.71
C GLY A 284 -18.87 -7.71 -0.80
N LEU A 285 -19.79 -6.99 -1.43
CA LEU A 285 -20.88 -6.29 -0.78
C LEU A 285 -22.17 -6.66 -1.49
N ILE A 286 -23.14 -7.13 -0.73
CA ILE A 286 -24.47 -7.54 -1.22
C ILE A 286 -25.53 -6.72 -0.49
N PRO A 287 -26.25 -5.82 -1.16
CA PRO A 287 -27.40 -5.16 -0.59
C PRO A 287 -28.51 -6.18 -0.27
N ILE A 288 -28.98 -6.20 0.96
CA ILE A 288 -30.08 -7.09 1.39
C ILE A 288 -31.40 -6.30 1.36
N THR A 289 -31.36 -5.07 1.81
CA THR A 289 -32.47 -4.12 1.76
C THR A 289 -31.94 -2.72 1.47
N SER A 290 -32.81 -1.72 1.34
CA SER A 290 -32.39 -0.31 1.18
C SER A 290 -31.61 0.24 2.39
N LYS A 291 -31.57 -0.47 3.52
CA LYS A 291 -30.91 -0.03 4.75
C LYS A 291 -29.82 -0.98 5.24
N PHE A 292 -29.77 -2.19 4.73
CA PHE A 292 -28.84 -3.21 5.19
C PHE A 292 -28.09 -3.83 4.01
N SER A 293 -26.77 -3.95 4.17
CA SER A 293 -25.91 -4.66 3.23
C SER A 293 -25.03 -5.67 3.99
N LEU A 294 -24.77 -6.81 3.36
CA LEU A 294 -23.80 -7.77 3.81
C LEU A 294 -22.45 -7.44 3.16
N ASN A 295 -21.47 -7.12 3.97
CA ASN A 295 -20.08 -7.07 3.55
C ASN A 295 -19.39 -8.35 4.05
N HIS A 296 -18.68 -9.06 3.17
CA HIS A 296 -18.10 -10.36 3.51
C HIS A 296 -16.67 -10.48 2.99
N VAL A 297 -15.87 -11.21 3.76
CA VAL A 297 -14.50 -11.60 3.40
C VAL A 297 -14.29 -13.05 3.82
N LEU A 298 -13.75 -13.85 2.92
CA LEU A 298 -13.22 -15.17 3.18
C LEU A 298 -11.81 -15.24 2.62
N THR A 299 -10.84 -15.57 3.44
CA THR A 299 -9.45 -15.74 3.02
C THR A 299 -8.97 -17.14 3.37
N TYR A 300 -8.20 -17.71 2.45
CA TYR A 300 -7.42 -18.90 2.69
C TYR A 300 -6.01 -18.67 2.17
N GLY A 301 -5.03 -18.95 2.99
CA GLY A 301 -3.63 -18.83 2.61
C GLY A 301 -2.77 -19.89 3.27
N HIS A 302 -1.71 -20.25 2.58
CA HIS A 302 -0.69 -21.19 3.04
C HIS A 302 0.66 -20.69 2.58
N ALA A 303 1.65 -20.73 3.48
CA ALA A 303 3.04 -20.51 3.17
C ALA A 303 3.88 -21.59 3.84
N GLU A 304 4.89 -22.03 3.13
CA GLU A 304 5.88 -23.03 3.59
C GLU A 304 7.28 -22.50 3.32
N ASN A 305 8.22 -22.94 4.16
CA ASN A 305 9.65 -22.62 4.09
C ASN A 305 10.43 -23.85 3.67
#